data_7b30e6f85a6c8cd515c0b43a8f4067cc
#
_entry.id   7b30e6f85a6c8cd515c0b43a8f4067cc
#
_cell.length_a   1.000
_cell.length_b   1.000
_cell.length_c   1.000
_cell.angle_alpha   90.00
_cell.angle_beta   90.00
_cell.angle_gamma   90.00
#
_symmetry.space_group_name_H-M   'P 1'
#
loop_
_entity.id
_entity.type
_entity.pdbx_description
1 polymer ?
#
loop_
_entity_poly.entity_id
_entity_poly.type
_entity_poly.pdbx_seq_one_letter_code
_entity_poly.pdbx_strand_id
1 'polypeptide(L)'
;YLLGSKYMPLRKEFWDVPEKEIKENIESVMITFGGDDMRNMTPKVLRLLQNNFSDLIKNVVIGKGFKNICEIEELKDDTTNLIYYPDAEKIKNVMLESDIAISAAGQTLYELAVTGTPTIAISVAKNQLENVKGWLNANFIEYAGSYSERDILNNIYNCLEKIASLQIRKEKSKKGILYINREGGSRIVESILKG
;
A
#
# COMPACT_ATOMS: atom_id res chain seq x y z
N TYR A 1 -17.02 -0.96 -22.57
CA TYR A 1 -16.42 -1.10 -21.23
C TYR A 1 -15.06 -0.42 -21.20
N LEU A 2 -14.81 0.46 -20.19
CA LEU A 2 -13.52 1.10 -19.96
C LEU A 2 -12.76 0.27 -18.93
N LEU A 3 -11.77 -0.52 -19.38
CA LEU A 3 -11.03 -1.46 -18.53
C LEU A 3 -9.54 -1.14 -18.44
N GLY A 4 -8.93 -1.51 -17.32
CA GLY A 4 -7.50 -1.42 -17.07
C GLY A 4 -7.07 -0.14 -16.34
N SER A 5 -5.79 -0.12 -15.93
CA SER A 5 -5.19 0.95 -15.11
C SER A 5 -5.25 2.34 -15.76
N LYS A 6 -5.32 2.40 -17.10
CA LYS A 6 -5.42 3.66 -17.86
C LYS A 6 -6.74 4.43 -17.66
N TYR A 7 -7.77 3.78 -17.09
CA TYR A 7 -9.07 4.39 -16.77
C TYR A 7 -9.30 4.48 -15.26
N MET A 8 -8.30 4.17 -14.42
CA MET A 8 -8.46 4.28 -12.97
C MET A 8 -8.50 5.76 -12.57
N PRO A 9 -9.62 6.25 -12.00
CA PRO A 9 -9.69 7.61 -11.50
C PRO A 9 -8.92 7.71 -10.17
N LEU A 10 -7.80 8.39 -10.18
CA LEU A 10 -7.08 8.76 -8.97
C LEU A 10 -7.68 10.04 -8.36
N ARG A 11 -7.59 10.17 -7.04
CA ARG A 11 -7.90 11.42 -6.36
C ARG A 11 -6.96 12.52 -6.86
N LYS A 12 -7.42 13.77 -6.90
CA LYS A 12 -6.68 14.91 -7.49
C LYS A 12 -5.30 15.12 -6.88
N GLU A 13 -5.13 14.80 -5.60
CA GLU A 13 -3.88 14.90 -4.85
C GLU A 13 -2.77 14.00 -5.42
N PHE A 14 -3.16 12.97 -6.20
CA PHE A 14 -2.25 12.02 -6.86
C PHE A 14 -2.01 12.30 -8.34
N TRP A 15 -2.53 13.40 -8.89
CA TRP A 15 -2.30 13.77 -10.29
C TRP A 15 -0.91 14.35 -10.52
N ASP A 16 -0.41 15.08 -9.53
CA ASP A 16 0.95 15.61 -9.51
C ASP A 16 1.68 15.09 -8.27
N VAL A 17 2.55 14.12 -8.49
CA VAL A 17 3.31 13.44 -7.44
C VAL A 17 4.79 13.60 -7.75
N PRO A 18 5.59 14.11 -6.82
CA PRO A 18 7.04 14.23 -7.00
C PRO A 18 7.68 12.85 -7.17
N GLU A 19 8.84 12.82 -7.78
CA GLU A 19 9.63 11.61 -7.87
C GLU A 19 10.09 11.16 -6.47
N LYS A 20 9.88 9.89 -6.17
CA LYS A 20 10.27 9.28 -4.90
C LYS A 20 11.72 8.80 -4.98
N GLU A 21 12.54 9.26 -4.05
CA GLU A 21 13.86 8.69 -3.83
C GLU A 21 13.73 7.31 -3.12
N ILE A 22 14.40 6.31 -3.69
CA ILE A 22 14.48 4.97 -3.06
C ILE A 22 15.80 4.89 -2.30
N LYS A 23 15.71 4.99 -0.98
CA LYS A 23 16.84 4.94 -0.06
C LYS A 23 17.56 3.59 -0.10
N GLU A 24 18.82 3.56 0.33
CA GLU A 24 19.61 2.33 0.39
C GLU A 24 19.04 1.35 1.41
N ASN A 25 18.66 1.83 2.60
CA ASN A 25 18.07 1.03 3.66
C ASN A 25 16.57 1.33 3.80
N ILE A 26 15.82 0.36 4.34
CA ILE A 26 14.45 0.56 4.77
C ILE A 26 14.49 1.08 6.20
N GLU A 27 14.02 2.31 6.41
CA GLU A 27 13.93 2.94 7.74
C GLU A 27 12.47 3.06 8.20
N SER A 28 11.54 3.02 7.24
CA SER A 28 10.12 3.26 7.53
C SER A 28 9.20 2.39 6.70
N VAL A 29 8.07 2.00 7.31
CA VAL A 29 7.02 1.20 6.68
C VAL A 29 5.65 1.81 6.93
N MET A 30 4.86 1.99 5.87
CA MET A 30 3.45 2.34 5.98
C MET A 30 2.61 1.08 6.14
N ILE A 31 1.68 1.07 7.09
CA ILE A 31 0.70 -0.01 7.28
C ILE A 31 -0.69 0.55 6.98
N THR A 32 -1.40 -0.02 5.99
CA THR A 32 -2.73 0.44 5.60
C THR A 32 -3.64 -0.69 5.12
N PHE A 33 -4.77 -0.88 5.79
CA PHE A 33 -5.77 -1.89 5.43
C PHE A 33 -7.12 -1.26 5.07
N GLY A 34 -7.07 -0.07 4.44
CA GLY A 34 -8.26 0.63 3.97
C GLY A 34 -8.99 1.40 5.07
N GLY A 35 -10.31 1.53 4.92
CA GLY A 35 -11.13 2.37 5.80
C GLY A 35 -11.55 1.72 7.11
N ASP A 36 -11.55 0.38 7.21
CA ASP A 36 -12.22 -0.35 8.30
C ASP A 36 -11.43 -1.55 8.88
N ASP A 37 -10.33 -1.97 8.24
CA ASP A 37 -9.53 -3.15 8.64
C ASP A 37 -10.36 -4.35 9.12
N MET A 38 -11.41 -4.71 8.37
CA MET A 38 -12.38 -5.77 8.74
C MET A 38 -11.75 -7.12 9.11
N ARG A 39 -10.48 -7.34 8.75
CA ARG A 39 -9.76 -8.60 8.99
C ARG A 39 -8.76 -8.51 10.14
N ASN A 40 -8.75 -7.38 10.83
CA ASN A 40 -7.83 -7.13 11.95
C ASN A 40 -6.37 -7.41 11.58
N MET A 41 -5.96 -6.97 10.38
CA MET A 41 -4.61 -7.19 9.91
C MET A 41 -3.61 -6.18 10.46
N THR A 42 -4.04 -4.95 10.73
CA THR A 42 -3.16 -3.89 11.26
C THR A 42 -2.44 -4.31 12.53
N PRO A 43 -3.10 -4.77 13.61
CA PRO A 43 -2.39 -5.17 14.83
C PRO A 43 -1.52 -6.42 14.64
N LYS A 44 -1.91 -7.34 13.76
CA LYS A 44 -1.10 -8.54 13.45
C LYS A 44 0.22 -8.16 12.77
N VAL A 45 0.15 -7.27 11.77
CA VAL A 45 1.33 -6.77 11.05
C VAL A 45 2.19 -5.91 11.98
N LEU A 46 1.58 -5.07 12.81
CA LEU A 46 2.30 -4.24 13.76
C LEU A 46 3.11 -5.10 14.75
N ARG A 47 2.50 -6.14 15.35
CA ARG A 47 3.22 -7.11 16.22
C ARG A 47 4.35 -7.83 15.49
N LEU A 48 4.13 -8.25 14.23
CA LEU A 48 5.17 -8.89 13.43
C LEU A 48 6.39 -7.98 13.27
N LEU A 49 6.16 -6.69 12.95
CA LEU A 49 7.23 -5.71 12.76
C LEU A 49 7.95 -5.40 14.07
N GLN A 50 7.24 -5.23 15.16
CA GLN A 50 7.83 -5.00 16.48
C GLN A 50 8.75 -6.14 16.91
N ASN A 51 8.34 -7.37 16.66
CA ASN A 51 9.10 -8.55 17.11
C ASN A 51 10.34 -8.82 16.25
N ASN A 52 10.36 -8.41 14.97
CA ASN A 52 11.42 -8.80 14.03
C ASN A 52 12.18 -7.60 13.44
N PHE A 53 11.60 -6.39 13.50
CA PHE A 53 12.12 -5.16 12.88
C PHE A 53 11.84 -3.96 13.79
N SER A 54 12.27 -4.04 15.06
CA SER A 54 11.95 -3.05 16.12
C SER A 54 12.33 -1.63 15.75
N ASP A 55 13.45 -1.46 15.05
CA ASP A 55 14.01 -0.15 14.71
C ASP A 55 13.28 0.57 13.55
N LEU A 56 12.44 -0.16 12.79
CA LEU A 56 11.65 0.44 11.72
C LEU A 56 10.61 1.42 12.28
N ILE A 57 10.52 2.59 11.67
CA ILE A 57 9.41 3.53 11.88
C ILE A 57 8.16 2.95 11.24
N LYS A 58 7.09 2.73 12.04
CA LYS A 58 5.82 2.17 11.59
C LYS A 58 4.78 3.29 11.47
N ASN A 59 4.45 3.70 10.25
CA ASN A 59 3.41 4.68 9.96
C ASN A 59 2.07 3.97 9.77
N VAL A 60 1.26 3.88 10.81
CA VAL A 60 0.00 3.13 10.84
C VAL A 60 -1.16 4.04 10.50
N VAL A 61 -1.80 3.79 9.36
CA VAL A 61 -2.99 4.54 8.92
C VAL A 61 -4.25 3.93 9.51
N ILE A 62 -4.97 4.73 10.29
CA ILE A 62 -6.22 4.34 10.94
C ILE A 62 -7.40 4.98 10.21
N GLY A 63 -8.26 4.15 9.62
CA GLY A 63 -9.48 4.57 8.93
C GLY A 63 -10.64 4.83 9.89
N LYS A 64 -11.64 5.58 9.43
CA LYS A 64 -12.82 5.95 10.24
C LYS A 64 -13.69 4.76 10.68
N GLY A 65 -13.62 3.65 9.96
CA GLY A 65 -14.38 2.44 10.26
C GLY A 65 -13.67 1.42 11.13
N PHE A 66 -12.43 1.71 11.58
CA PHE A 66 -11.68 0.77 12.44
C PHE A 66 -12.39 0.55 13.76
N LYS A 67 -12.54 -0.72 14.14
CA LYS A 67 -13.13 -1.16 15.41
C LYS A 67 -12.09 -1.64 16.43
N ASN A 68 -10.85 -1.78 15.99
CA ASN A 68 -9.72 -2.34 16.73
C ASN A 68 -8.69 -1.28 17.16
N ILE A 69 -9.11 -0.02 17.28
CA ILE A 69 -8.22 1.11 17.60
C ILE A 69 -7.54 0.90 18.95
N CYS A 70 -8.27 0.48 20.00
CA CYS A 70 -7.67 0.25 21.33
C CYS A 70 -6.54 -0.80 21.26
N GLU A 71 -6.73 -1.90 20.52
CA GLU A 71 -5.69 -2.93 20.34
C GLU A 71 -4.44 -2.37 19.64
N ILE A 72 -4.63 -1.48 18.66
CA ILE A 72 -3.53 -0.83 17.94
C ILE A 72 -2.79 0.16 18.86
N GLU A 73 -3.53 0.92 19.68
CA GLU A 73 -2.97 1.88 20.63
C GLU A 73 -2.16 1.19 21.72
N GLU A 74 -2.63 0.04 22.23
CA GLU A 74 -1.89 -0.80 23.19
C GLU A 74 -0.57 -1.35 22.64
N LEU A 75 -0.49 -1.52 21.31
CA LEU A 75 0.72 -1.98 20.63
C LEU A 75 1.68 -0.84 20.26
N LYS A 76 1.32 0.41 20.50
CA LYS A 76 2.17 1.54 20.15
C LYS A 76 3.48 1.53 20.96
N ASP A 77 4.61 1.60 20.23
CA ASP A 77 5.95 1.81 20.76
C ASP A 77 6.53 3.16 20.29
N ASP A 78 7.77 3.47 20.69
CA ASP A 78 8.43 4.74 20.34
C ASP A 78 8.68 4.94 18.85
N THR A 79 8.67 3.87 18.08
CA THR A 79 8.84 3.90 16.60
C THR A 79 7.51 3.80 15.84
N THR A 80 6.36 3.82 16.55
CA THR A 80 5.02 3.71 15.94
C THR A 80 4.32 5.06 15.91
N ASN A 81 4.01 5.54 14.69
CA ASN A 81 3.21 6.71 14.42
C ASN A 81 1.79 6.30 14.03
N LEU A 82 0.80 6.63 14.87
CA LEU A 82 -0.62 6.42 14.56
C LEU A 82 -1.17 7.64 13.83
N ILE A 83 -1.70 7.44 12.63
CA ILE A 83 -2.19 8.48 11.73
C ILE A 83 -3.70 8.30 11.59
N TYR A 84 -4.45 9.09 12.38
CA TYR A 84 -5.89 8.96 12.47
C TYR A 84 -6.61 9.74 11.37
N TYR A 85 -7.49 9.04 10.66
CA TYR A 85 -8.45 9.61 9.70
C TYR A 85 -7.84 10.58 8.70
N PRO A 86 -6.69 10.24 8.08
CA PRO A 86 -6.00 11.17 7.21
C PRO A 86 -6.85 11.50 5.97
N ASP A 87 -6.74 12.73 5.51
CA ASP A 87 -7.23 13.12 4.19
C ASP A 87 -6.31 12.61 3.07
N ALA A 88 -6.65 12.91 1.82
CA ALA A 88 -5.94 12.42 0.67
C ALA A 88 -4.50 12.96 0.58
N GLU A 89 -4.30 14.23 0.96
CA GLU A 89 -2.98 14.87 0.95
C GLU A 89 -2.06 14.24 2.00
N LYS A 90 -2.57 14.03 3.22
CA LYS A 90 -1.81 13.38 4.29
C LYS A 90 -1.44 11.94 3.93
N ILE A 91 -2.38 11.17 3.31
CA ILE A 91 -2.07 9.80 2.84
C ILE A 91 -0.96 9.81 1.78
N LYS A 92 -1.03 10.73 0.80
CA LYS A 92 0.01 10.89 -0.23
C LYS A 92 1.38 11.14 0.42
N ASN A 93 1.43 12.06 1.39
CA ASN A 93 2.68 12.39 2.07
C ASN A 93 3.23 11.18 2.85
N VAL A 94 2.39 10.44 3.57
CA VAL A 94 2.81 9.20 4.25
C VAL A 94 3.34 8.15 3.27
N MET A 95 2.72 8.01 2.10
CA MET A 95 3.22 7.11 1.04
C MET A 95 4.59 7.54 0.52
N LEU A 96 4.79 8.85 0.31
CA LEU A 96 6.06 9.40 -0.18
C LEU A 96 7.18 9.29 0.87
N GLU A 97 6.86 9.49 2.14
CA GLU A 97 7.81 9.46 3.26
C GLU A 97 8.19 8.03 3.68
N SER A 98 7.33 7.03 3.44
CA SER A 98 7.59 5.64 3.82
C SER A 98 8.39 4.91 2.75
N ASP A 99 9.44 4.18 3.14
CA ASP A 99 10.31 3.45 2.21
C ASP A 99 9.62 2.27 1.54
N ILE A 100 8.71 1.63 2.25
CA ILE A 100 7.84 0.56 1.77
C ILE A 100 6.44 0.68 2.35
N ALA A 101 5.49 -0.07 1.79
CA ALA A 101 4.15 -0.21 2.36
C ALA A 101 3.73 -1.67 2.51
N ILE A 102 2.94 -1.96 3.55
CA ILE A 102 2.17 -3.20 3.71
C ILE A 102 0.69 -2.82 3.62
N SER A 103 0.01 -3.31 2.60
CA SER A 103 -1.33 -2.81 2.24
C SER A 103 -2.31 -3.93 1.90
N ALA A 104 -3.60 -3.66 2.12
CA ALA A 104 -4.65 -4.43 1.47
C ALA A 104 -4.56 -4.29 -0.05
N ALA A 105 -4.89 -5.36 -0.79
CA ALA A 105 -4.81 -5.41 -2.26
C ALA A 105 -5.98 -4.69 -2.97
N GLY A 106 -6.45 -3.57 -2.40
CA GLY A 106 -7.55 -2.75 -2.89
C GLY A 106 -7.10 -1.59 -3.79
N GLN A 107 -7.93 -0.53 -3.82
CA GLN A 107 -7.67 0.68 -4.62
C GLN A 107 -6.43 1.45 -4.17
N THR A 108 -6.06 1.36 -2.90
CA THR A 108 -4.85 1.99 -2.35
C THR A 108 -3.57 1.58 -3.11
N LEU A 109 -3.56 0.39 -3.74
CA LEU A 109 -2.42 -0.04 -4.56
C LEU A 109 -2.15 0.89 -5.75
N TYR A 110 -3.19 1.53 -6.32
CA TYR A 110 -3.02 2.49 -7.42
C TYR A 110 -2.35 3.78 -6.94
N GLU A 111 -2.66 4.22 -5.73
CA GLU A 111 -2.05 5.39 -5.10
C GLU A 111 -0.61 5.11 -4.69
N LEU A 112 -0.33 3.93 -4.12
CA LEU A 112 1.02 3.46 -3.82
C LEU A 112 1.87 3.30 -5.09
N ALA A 113 1.27 2.86 -6.19
CA ALA A 113 1.96 2.72 -7.46
C ALA A 113 2.35 4.07 -8.06
N VAL A 114 1.44 5.05 -8.05
CA VAL A 114 1.73 6.39 -8.61
C VAL A 114 2.73 7.18 -7.75
N THR A 115 2.78 6.93 -6.44
CA THR A 115 3.81 7.48 -5.54
C THR A 115 5.14 6.72 -5.61
N GLY A 116 5.18 5.60 -6.34
CA GLY A 116 6.37 4.77 -6.46
C GLY A 116 6.78 4.09 -5.16
N THR A 117 5.85 3.85 -4.24
CA THR A 117 6.13 3.22 -2.95
C THR A 117 6.08 1.69 -3.07
N PRO A 118 7.23 0.98 -2.99
CA PRO A 118 7.28 -0.47 -3.10
C PRO A 118 6.37 -1.13 -2.07
N THR A 119 5.56 -2.11 -2.48
CA THR A 119 4.44 -2.56 -1.66
C THR A 119 4.37 -4.07 -1.51
N ILE A 120 4.13 -4.51 -0.26
CA ILE A 120 3.70 -5.87 0.08
C ILE A 120 2.17 -5.84 0.19
N ALA A 121 1.51 -6.64 -0.64
CA ALA A 121 0.05 -6.68 -0.72
C ALA A 121 -0.52 -7.95 -0.09
N ILE A 122 -1.64 -7.79 0.63
CA ILE A 122 -2.41 -8.88 1.22
C ILE A 122 -3.85 -8.77 0.71
N SER A 123 -4.42 -9.85 0.15
CA SER A 123 -5.84 -9.84 -0.20
C SER A 123 -6.69 -10.05 1.06
N VAL A 124 -7.58 -9.10 1.33
CA VAL A 124 -8.52 -9.14 2.48
C VAL A 124 -9.96 -9.46 2.05
N ALA A 125 -10.19 -9.54 0.72
CA ALA A 125 -11.48 -9.90 0.13
C ALA A 125 -11.28 -10.59 -1.22
N LYS A 126 -12.23 -11.48 -1.60
CA LYS A 126 -12.14 -12.26 -2.85
C LYS A 126 -12.11 -11.40 -4.11
N ASN A 127 -12.83 -10.27 -4.13
CA ASN A 127 -12.85 -9.33 -5.25
C ASN A 127 -11.51 -8.63 -5.52
N GLN A 128 -10.55 -8.75 -4.62
CA GLN A 128 -9.19 -8.18 -4.79
C GLN A 128 -8.26 -9.09 -5.60
N LEU A 129 -8.61 -10.37 -5.82
CA LEU A 129 -7.72 -11.33 -6.47
C LEU A 129 -7.37 -10.95 -7.93
N GLU A 130 -8.32 -10.41 -8.69
CA GLU A 130 -8.04 -9.94 -10.06
C GLU A 130 -7.12 -8.71 -10.05
N ASN A 131 -7.27 -7.82 -9.07
CA ASN A 131 -6.37 -6.70 -8.85
C ASN A 131 -4.95 -7.19 -8.53
N VAL A 132 -4.82 -8.19 -7.64
CA VAL A 132 -3.53 -8.83 -7.31
C VAL A 132 -2.86 -9.39 -8.57
N LYS A 133 -3.59 -10.13 -9.42
CA LYS A 133 -3.04 -10.66 -10.68
C LYS A 133 -2.49 -9.56 -11.60
N GLY A 134 -3.25 -8.47 -11.74
CA GLY A 134 -2.82 -7.30 -12.52
C GLY A 134 -1.52 -6.69 -12.01
N TRP A 135 -1.41 -6.51 -10.71
CA TRP A 135 -0.23 -5.93 -10.08
C TRP A 135 0.99 -6.86 -10.06
N LEU A 136 0.79 -8.18 -9.95
CA LEU A 136 1.86 -9.17 -10.12
C LEU A 136 2.40 -9.16 -11.56
N ASN A 137 1.52 -9.11 -12.56
CA ASN A 137 1.92 -9.01 -13.96
C ASN A 137 2.67 -7.69 -14.25
N ALA A 138 2.31 -6.61 -13.59
CA ALA A 138 3.03 -5.34 -13.65
C ALA A 138 4.38 -5.36 -12.90
N ASN A 139 4.66 -6.40 -12.12
CA ASN A 139 5.82 -6.53 -11.23
C ASN A 139 5.97 -5.38 -10.21
N PHE A 140 4.84 -4.80 -9.76
CA PHE A 140 4.85 -3.70 -8.79
C PHE A 140 4.85 -4.19 -7.35
N ILE A 141 4.05 -5.21 -7.02
CA ILE A 141 3.89 -5.69 -5.65
C ILE A 141 4.71 -6.95 -5.35
N GLU A 142 5.00 -7.19 -4.06
CA GLU A 142 5.16 -8.52 -3.50
C GLU A 142 3.82 -8.96 -2.92
N TYR A 143 3.36 -10.16 -3.22
CA TYR A 143 2.08 -10.66 -2.74
C TYR A 143 2.30 -11.70 -1.64
N ALA A 144 1.87 -11.39 -0.43
CA ALA A 144 2.03 -12.26 0.73
C ALA A 144 0.95 -13.36 0.83
N GLY A 145 -0.16 -13.21 0.10
CA GLY A 145 -1.26 -14.16 0.15
C GLY A 145 -2.57 -13.56 0.64
N SER A 146 -3.54 -14.44 0.94
CA SER A 146 -4.81 -14.04 1.52
C SER A 146 -4.71 -13.91 3.05
N TYR A 147 -5.44 -12.95 3.62
CA TYR A 147 -5.56 -12.77 5.09
C TYR A 147 -5.94 -14.06 5.84
N SER A 148 -6.61 -14.99 5.17
CA SER A 148 -7.10 -16.26 5.74
C SER A 148 -6.09 -17.41 5.66
N GLU A 149 -4.95 -17.22 5.02
CA GLU A 149 -3.91 -18.23 4.99
C GLU A 149 -3.30 -18.43 6.37
N ARG A 150 -3.08 -19.72 6.75
CA ARG A 150 -2.54 -20.06 8.06
C ARG A 150 -1.19 -19.41 8.33
N ASP A 151 -0.37 -19.32 7.30
CA ASP A 151 1.02 -18.85 7.40
C ASP A 151 1.21 -17.40 6.92
N ILE A 152 0.10 -16.62 6.87
CA ILE A 152 0.13 -15.26 6.31
C ILE A 152 1.22 -14.37 6.93
N LEU A 153 1.45 -14.45 8.24
CA LEU A 153 2.48 -13.65 8.90
C LEU A 153 3.90 -14.05 8.46
N ASN A 154 4.15 -15.35 8.29
CA ASN A 154 5.42 -15.84 7.77
C ASN A 154 5.61 -15.44 6.30
N ASN A 155 4.54 -15.45 5.50
CA ASN A 155 4.59 -14.97 4.12
C ASN A 155 4.91 -13.47 4.05
N ILE A 156 4.33 -12.65 4.94
CA ILE A 156 4.67 -11.22 5.05
C ILE A 156 6.14 -11.05 5.40
N TYR A 157 6.65 -11.82 6.36
CA TYR A 157 8.07 -11.80 6.74
C TYR A 157 8.97 -12.12 5.54
N ASN A 158 8.68 -13.18 4.79
CA ASN A 158 9.44 -13.55 3.59
C ASN A 158 9.38 -12.45 2.49
N CYS A 159 8.25 -11.77 2.35
CA CYS A 159 8.14 -10.62 1.44
C CYS A 159 8.99 -9.44 1.92
N LEU A 160 9.08 -9.20 3.25
CA LEU A 160 9.95 -8.17 3.84
C LEU A 160 11.41 -8.44 3.55
N GLU A 161 11.87 -9.68 3.74
CA GLU A 161 13.25 -10.11 3.42
C GLU A 161 13.56 -9.88 1.93
N LYS A 162 12.63 -10.21 1.05
CA LYS A 162 12.79 -10.03 -0.40
C LYS A 162 12.86 -8.56 -0.79
N ILE A 163 11.94 -7.73 -0.26
CA ILE A 163 11.86 -6.30 -0.59
C ILE A 163 12.99 -5.49 0.09
N ALA A 164 13.75 -6.09 1.00
CA ALA A 164 14.95 -5.48 1.58
C ALA A 164 16.01 -5.12 0.54
N SER A 165 16.06 -5.83 -0.60
CA SER A 165 16.96 -5.52 -1.71
C SER A 165 16.63 -4.15 -2.34
N LEU A 166 17.62 -3.24 -2.34
CA LEU A 166 17.51 -1.93 -3.01
C LEU A 166 17.13 -2.07 -4.48
N GLN A 167 17.73 -3.05 -5.19
CA GLN A 167 17.46 -3.27 -6.60
C GLN A 167 16.00 -3.64 -6.84
N ILE A 168 15.43 -4.51 -5.99
CA ILE A 168 14.01 -4.89 -6.06
C ILE A 168 13.11 -3.68 -5.81
N ARG A 169 13.41 -2.86 -4.79
CA ARG A 169 12.62 -1.65 -4.52
C ARG A 169 12.65 -0.65 -5.67
N LYS A 170 13.83 -0.38 -6.24
CA LYS A 170 13.97 0.49 -7.42
C LYS A 170 13.17 -0.01 -8.62
N GLU A 171 13.22 -1.31 -8.88
CA GLU A 171 12.46 -1.91 -9.98
C GLU A 171 10.95 -1.78 -9.75
N LYS A 172 10.46 -2.16 -8.57
CA LYS A 172 9.04 -2.06 -8.22
C LYS A 172 8.53 -0.63 -8.27
N SER A 173 9.25 0.33 -7.70
CA SER A 173 8.90 1.74 -7.76
C SER A 173 8.73 2.20 -9.21
N LYS A 174 9.72 1.96 -10.05
CA LYS A 174 9.68 2.30 -11.48
C LYS A 174 8.50 1.65 -12.20
N LYS A 175 8.24 0.36 -11.94
CA LYS A 175 7.11 -0.39 -12.54
C LYS A 175 5.76 0.17 -12.10
N GLY A 176 5.58 0.51 -10.83
CA GLY A 176 4.36 1.13 -10.32
C GLY A 176 4.05 2.44 -11.04
N ILE A 177 5.02 3.37 -11.09
CA ILE A 177 4.87 4.67 -11.73
C ILE A 177 4.53 4.52 -13.23
N LEU A 178 5.21 3.62 -13.93
CA LEU A 178 5.00 3.41 -15.37
C LEU A 178 3.65 2.77 -15.70
N TYR A 179 3.09 1.96 -14.80
CA TYR A 179 1.85 1.24 -15.05
C TYR A 179 0.60 2.12 -14.89
N ILE A 180 0.70 3.21 -14.12
CA ILE A 180 -0.42 4.09 -13.84
C ILE A 180 -0.42 5.32 -14.73
N ASN A 181 -1.53 5.50 -15.45
CA ASN A 181 -1.80 6.75 -16.14
C ASN A 181 -2.56 7.69 -15.20
N ARG A 182 -1.97 8.86 -14.91
CA ARG A 182 -2.56 9.89 -14.02
C ARG A 182 -3.82 10.56 -14.60
N GLU A 183 -4.07 10.38 -15.89
CA GLU A 183 -5.19 10.99 -16.65
C GLU A 183 -6.43 10.06 -16.72
N GLY A 184 -6.49 9.00 -15.91
CA GLY A 184 -7.59 8.02 -15.97
C GLY A 184 -8.98 8.66 -15.86
N GLY A 185 -9.16 9.64 -14.97
CA GLY A 185 -10.41 10.39 -14.84
C GLY A 185 -10.77 11.19 -16.09
N SER A 186 -9.82 11.92 -16.67
CA SER A 186 -10.04 12.71 -17.91
C SER A 186 -10.42 11.82 -19.07
N ARG A 187 -9.78 10.65 -19.22
CA ARG A 187 -10.12 9.68 -20.29
C ARG A 187 -11.52 9.09 -20.15
N ILE A 188 -12.01 8.89 -18.95
CA ILE A 188 -13.39 8.48 -18.70
C ILE A 188 -14.35 9.58 -19.20
N VAL A 189 -14.14 10.83 -18.82
CA VAL A 189 -14.95 11.97 -19.24
C VAL A 189 -14.95 12.12 -20.76
N GLU A 190 -13.76 12.07 -21.39
CA GLU A 190 -13.65 12.13 -22.86
C GLU A 190 -14.40 10.99 -23.56
N SER A 191 -14.35 9.78 -23.01
CA SER A 191 -15.05 8.63 -23.58
C SER A 191 -16.57 8.77 -23.47
N ILE A 192 -17.07 9.40 -22.42
CA ILE A 192 -18.51 9.69 -22.24
C ILE A 192 -18.97 10.78 -23.21
N LEU A 193 -18.14 11.82 -23.42
CA LEU A 193 -18.51 12.95 -24.29
C LEU A 193 -18.44 12.63 -25.79
N LYS A 194 -17.70 11.59 -26.18
CA LYS A 194 -17.52 11.16 -27.57
C LYS A 194 -18.47 10.02 -27.99
N GLY A 195 -19.17 9.39 -27.07
CA GLY A 195 -20.17 8.34 -27.32
C GLY A 195 -21.57 8.84 -27.31
#